data_a20ecb73a9a5b08f16ae442b8e8945ad
#
_entry.id   a20ecb73a9a5b08f16ae442b8e8945ad
#
_cell.length_a   1.000
_cell.length_b   1.000
_cell.length_c   1.000
_cell.angle_alpha   90.00
_cell.angle_beta   90.00
_cell.angle_gamma   90.00
#
_symmetry.space_group_name_H-M   'P 1'
#
loop_
_entity.id
_entity.type
_entity.pdbx_description
1 polymer ?
#
loop_
_entity_poly.entity_id
_entity_poly.type
_entity_poly.pdbx_seq_one_letter_code
_entity_poly.pdbx_strand_id
1 'polypeptide(L)'
;MNDASQNMLSALQQELGTLEAVRAALKAEALALSEGDVSSIEASILEKEAALASHQNMMAQRPPASEEYASNEDITALQDRLAALATECQELNRQNGTLISKLSDRTRAALNVLQGTEESAVLYSTSGVTPAGDKGSRVIGKA
;
A
#
# COMPACT_ATOMS: atom_id res chain seq x y z
N MET A 1 -16.54 20.64 33.36
CA MET A 1 -16.23 19.39 32.62
C MET A 1 -15.80 18.36 33.65
N ASN A 2 -16.37 17.19 33.62
CA ASN A 2 -16.00 16.14 34.55
C ASN A 2 -14.73 15.37 34.09
N ASP A 3 -14.16 14.58 34.98
CA ASP A 3 -12.93 13.83 34.68
C ASP A 3 -13.12 12.87 33.46
N ALA A 4 -14.30 12.28 33.34
CA ALA A 4 -14.59 11.36 32.23
C ALA A 4 -14.55 12.07 30.86
N SER A 5 -15.14 13.26 30.77
CA SER A 5 -15.09 14.07 29.56
C SER A 5 -13.67 14.54 29.24
N GLN A 6 -12.89 14.90 30.25
CA GLN A 6 -11.49 15.28 30.04
C GLN A 6 -10.64 14.08 29.55
N ASN A 7 -10.87 12.91 30.10
CA ASN A 7 -10.20 11.69 29.65
C ASN A 7 -10.56 11.36 28.19
N MET A 8 -11.83 11.49 27.82
CA MET A 8 -12.27 11.28 26.44
C MET A 8 -11.63 12.30 25.50
N LEU A 9 -11.62 13.58 25.84
CA LEU A 9 -10.98 14.63 25.04
C LEU A 9 -9.49 14.34 24.83
N SER A 10 -8.78 13.97 25.90
CA SER A 10 -7.38 13.62 25.82
C SER A 10 -7.14 12.42 24.90
N ALA A 11 -7.95 11.37 25.03
CA ALA A 11 -7.86 10.19 24.19
C ALA A 11 -8.11 10.53 22.71
N LEU A 12 -9.13 11.31 22.40
CA LEU A 12 -9.44 11.73 21.03
C LEU A 12 -8.35 12.64 20.44
N GLN A 13 -7.74 13.51 21.22
CA GLN A 13 -6.61 14.33 20.76
C GLN A 13 -5.39 13.50 20.41
N GLN A 14 -5.08 12.50 21.22
CA GLN A 14 -3.97 11.57 20.94
C GLN A 14 -4.27 10.73 19.69
N GLU A 15 -5.48 10.25 19.58
CA GLU A 15 -5.94 9.50 18.39
C GLU A 15 -5.85 10.35 17.12
N LEU A 16 -6.25 11.62 17.19
CA LEU A 16 -6.12 12.55 16.09
C LEU A 16 -4.66 12.73 15.67
N GLY A 17 -3.76 12.89 16.64
CA GLY A 17 -2.32 13.01 16.37
C GLY A 17 -1.75 11.80 15.66
N THR A 18 -2.13 10.59 16.06
CA THR A 18 -1.70 9.35 15.38
C THR A 18 -2.31 9.22 13.99
N LEU A 19 -3.54 9.66 13.79
CA LEU A 19 -4.18 9.64 12.46
C LEU A 19 -3.56 10.67 11.50
N GLU A 20 -3.15 11.83 12.01
CA GLU A 20 -2.37 12.82 11.23
C GLU A 20 -1.02 12.23 10.78
N ALA A 21 -0.39 11.43 11.62
CA ALA A 21 0.84 10.70 11.28
C ALA A 21 0.57 9.66 10.18
N VAL A 22 -0.55 8.97 10.21
CA VAL A 22 -0.99 8.05 9.13
C VAL A 22 -1.14 8.82 7.82
N ARG A 23 -1.80 9.97 7.83
CA ARG A 23 -1.93 10.81 6.63
C ARG A 23 -0.57 11.22 6.08
N ALA A 24 0.34 11.66 6.93
CA ALA A 24 1.69 12.03 6.52
C ALA A 24 2.44 10.85 5.89
N ALA A 25 2.33 9.65 6.47
CA ALA A 25 2.92 8.43 5.93
C ALA A 25 2.32 8.05 4.57
N LEU A 26 1.02 8.19 4.39
CA LEU A 26 0.35 7.94 3.11
C LEU A 26 0.79 8.93 2.02
N LYS A 27 0.97 10.19 2.36
CA LYS A 27 1.51 11.20 1.43
C LYS A 27 2.96 10.92 1.06
N ALA A 28 3.77 10.48 2.02
CA ALA A 28 5.15 10.07 1.76
C ALA A 28 5.20 8.82 0.85
N GLU A 29 4.31 7.86 1.04
CA GLU A 29 4.18 6.70 0.17
C GLU A 29 3.79 7.11 -1.26
N ALA A 30 2.84 8.03 -1.41
CA ALA A 30 2.43 8.54 -2.72
C ALA A 30 3.61 9.20 -3.46
N LEU A 31 4.42 9.98 -2.75
CA LEU A 31 5.61 10.59 -3.32
C LEU A 31 6.64 9.54 -3.76
N ALA A 32 6.94 8.57 -2.91
CA ALA A 32 7.86 7.47 -3.22
C ALA A 32 7.38 6.66 -4.43
N LEU A 33 6.08 6.37 -4.52
CA LEU A 33 5.48 5.67 -5.66
C LEU A 33 5.60 6.49 -6.96
N SER A 34 5.46 7.80 -6.88
CA SER A 34 5.62 8.69 -8.06
C SER A 34 7.06 8.76 -8.55
N GLU A 35 8.02 8.67 -7.66
CA GLU A 35 9.45 8.66 -7.99
C GLU A 35 9.92 7.30 -8.52
N GLY A 36 9.25 6.21 -8.12
CA GLY A 36 9.52 4.86 -8.59
C GLY A 36 10.81 4.24 -8.04
N ASP A 37 11.39 4.80 -6.99
CA ASP A 37 12.56 4.23 -6.32
C ASP A 37 12.14 3.16 -5.33
N VAL A 38 12.60 1.93 -5.54
CA VAL A 38 12.20 0.75 -4.74
C VAL A 38 12.53 0.93 -3.27
N SER A 39 13.74 1.41 -2.94
CA SER A 39 14.14 1.64 -1.55
C SER A 39 13.23 2.63 -0.83
N SER A 40 12.87 3.72 -1.49
CA SER A 40 11.96 4.73 -0.94
C SER A 40 10.55 4.17 -0.75
N ILE A 41 10.08 3.36 -1.68
CA ILE A 41 8.78 2.70 -1.60
C ILE A 41 8.74 1.75 -0.40
N GLU A 42 9.75 0.91 -0.25
CA GLU A 42 9.84 -0.04 0.88
C GLU A 42 9.89 0.70 2.22
N ALA A 43 10.70 1.75 2.33
CA ALA A 43 10.80 2.56 3.54
C ALA A 43 9.45 3.22 3.88
N SER A 44 8.75 3.77 2.89
CA SER A 44 7.45 4.42 3.09
C SER A 44 6.36 3.44 3.51
N ILE A 45 6.38 2.21 3.02
CA ILE A 45 5.46 1.15 3.44
C ILE A 45 5.65 0.81 4.91
N LEU A 46 6.91 0.67 5.35
CA LEU A 46 7.22 0.40 6.76
C LEU A 46 6.77 1.55 7.67
N GLU A 47 6.97 2.80 7.26
CA GLU A 47 6.49 3.97 7.99
C GLU A 47 4.96 3.97 8.11
N LYS A 48 4.27 3.67 7.02
CA LYS A 48 2.80 3.58 7.02
C LYS A 48 2.32 2.49 7.97
N GLU A 49 2.91 1.32 7.93
CA GLU A 49 2.55 0.20 8.83
C GLU A 49 2.76 0.57 10.29
N ALA A 50 3.87 1.22 10.63
CA ALA A 50 4.15 1.70 11.98
C ALA A 50 3.14 2.75 12.44
N ALA A 51 2.81 3.71 11.57
CA ALA A 51 1.81 4.75 11.87
C ALA A 51 0.41 4.15 12.08
N LEU A 52 0.02 3.20 11.26
CA LEU A 52 -1.26 2.48 11.41
C LEU A 52 -1.32 1.70 12.72
N ALA A 53 -0.25 0.99 13.08
CA ALA A 53 -0.19 0.26 14.34
C ALA A 53 -0.31 1.19 15.55
N SER A 54 0.37 2.33 15.53
CA SER A 54 0.28 3.34 16.58
C SER A 54 -1.14 3.91 16.69
N HIS A 55 -1.79 4.20 15.56
CA HIS A 55 -3.16 4.69 15.55
C HIS A 55 -4.14 3.66 16.10
N GLN A 56 -4.00 2.39 15.72
CA GLN A 56 -4.82 1.30 16.25
C GLN A 56 -4.69 1.16 17.76
N ASN A 57 -3.48 1.31 18.31
CA ASN A 57 -3.26 1.30 19.74
C ASN A 57 -3.96 2.46 20.45
N MET A 58 -3.96 3.65 19.86
CA MET A 58 -4.68 4.80 20.43
C MET A 58 -6.19 4.59 20.38
N MET A 59 -6.71 4.06 19.30
CA MET A 59 -8.13 3.71 19.18
C MET A 59 -8.56 2.71 20.27
N ALA A 60 -7.73 1.72 20.55
CA ALA A 60 -8.01 0.70 21.55
C ALA A 60 -8.04 1.26 22.98
N GLN A 61 -7.38 2.40 23.22
CA GLN A 61 -7.34 3.08 24.52
C GLN A 61 -8.48 4.08 24.70
N ARG A 62 -9.31 4.28 23.69
CA ARG A 62 -10.45 5.20 23.80
C ARG A 62 -11.41 4.71 24.88
N PRO A 63 -11.84 5.60 25.80
CA PRO A 63 -12.87 5.24 26.78
C PRO A 63 -14.16 4.77 26.11
N PRO A 64 -14.94 3.89 26.77
CA PRO A 64 -16.23 3.45 26.24
C PRO A 64 -17.16 4.62 25.96
N ALA A 65 -18.02 4.46 24.94
CA ALA A 65 -19.02 5.46 24.62
C ALA A 65 -19.99 5.69 25.79
N SER A 66 -20.36 6.94 26.02
CA SER A 66 -21.32 7.36 27.02
C SER A 66 -22.26 8.41 26.44
N GLU A 67 -23.53 8.36 26.83
CA GLU A 67 -24.51 9.37 26.41
C GLU A 67 -24.11 10.79 26.85
N GLU A 68 -23.36 10.89 27.93
CA GLU A 68 -22.84 12.14 28.45
C GLU A 68 -21.95 12.87 27.41
N TYR A 69 -21.23 12.12 26.59
CA TYR A 69 -20.33 12.70 25.59
C TYR A 69 -21.08 13.34 24.41
N ALA A 70 -22.28 12.87 24.11
CA ALA A 70 -23.09 13.39 23.00
C ALA A 70 -23.48 14.87 23.17
N SER A 71 -23.53 15.38 24.39
CA SER A 71 -23.83 16.77 24.69
C SER A 71 -22.59 17.67 24.78
N ASN A 72 -21.39 17.10 24.71
CA ASN A 72 -20.14 17.86 24.79
C ASN A 72 -19.68 18.27 23.39
N GLU A 73 -19.74 19.57 23.11
CA GLU A 73 -19.40 20.12 21.80
C GLU A 73 -17.95 19.88 21.39
N ASP A 74 -17.02 19.93 22.33
CA ASP A 74 -15.59 19.70 22.06
C ASP A 74 -15.33 18.24 21.67
N ILE A 75 -15.96 17.31 22.35
CA ILE A 75 -15.89 15.87 22.02
C ILE A 75 -16.47 15.63 20.65
N THR A 76 -17.64 16.16 20.37
CA THR A 76 -18.32 16.01 19.07
C THR A 76 -17.47 16.60 17.95
N ALA A 77 -16.89 17.79 18.14
CA ALA A 77 -16.03 18.42 17.17
C ALA A 77 -14.77 17.58 16.85
N LEU A 78 -14.13 16.98 17.87
CA LEU A 78 -12.99 16.08 17.67
C LEU A 78 -13.39 14.80 16.96
N GLN A 79 -14.53 14.22 17.28
CA GLN A 79 -15.07 13.05 16.59
C GLN A 79 -15.32 13.34 15.11
N ASP A 80 -15.88 14.50 14.80
CA ASP A 80 -16.10 14.91 13.41
C ASP A 80 -14.78 15.12 12.66
N ARG A 81 -13.79 15.71 13.30
CA ARG A 81 -12.45 15.85 12.72
C ARG A 81 -11.80 14.48 12.46
N LEU A 82 -11.88 13.57 13.40
CA LEU A 82 -11.37 12.21 13.23
C LEU A 82 -12.06 11.50 12.07
N ALA A 83 -13.38 11.60 11.97
CA ALA A 83 -14.14 11.00 10.86
C ALA A 83 -13.73 11.56 9.51
N ALA A 84 -13.59 12.88 9.40
CA ALA A 84 -13.15 13.54 8.18
C ALA A 84 -11.73 13.14 7.77
N LEU A 85 -10.81 13.11 8.73
CA LEU A 85 -9.44 12.72 8.49
C LEU A 85 -9.32 11.24 8.13
N ALA A 86 -10.10 10.37 8.77
CA ALA A 86 -10.16 8.94 8.42
C ALA A 86 -10.62 8.73 6.98
N THR A 87 -11.61 9.48 6.53
CA THR A 87 -12.10 9.45 5.13
C THR A 87 -10.99 9.91 4.17
N GLU A 88 -10.27 10.97 4.51
CA GLU A 88 -9.12 11.43 3.71
C GLU A 88 -8.04 10.36 3.62
N CYS A 89 -7.69 9.73 4.73
CA CYS A 89 -6.70 8.64 4.78
C CYS A 89 -7.14 7.43 3.94
N GLN A 90 -8.40 7.05 4.00
CA GLN A 90 -8.94 5.96 3.18
C GLN A 90 -8.80 6.26 1.70
N GLU A 91 -9.10 7.49 1.27
CA GLU A 91 -8.96 7.90 -0.13
C GLU A 91 -7.49 7.92 -0.57
N LEU A 92 -6.59 8.45 0.26
CA LEU A 92 -5.16 8.42 -0.01
C LEU A 92 -4.63 6.98 -0.15
N ASN A 93 -5.06 6.10 0.75
CA ASN A 93 -4.67 4.69 0.69
C ASN A 93 -5.19 4.00 -0.58
N ARG A 94 -6.41 4.30 -0.98
CA ARG A 94 -7.00 3.80 -2.22
C ARG A 94 -6.21 4.27 -3.45
N GLN A 95 -5.87 5.55 -3.50
CA GLN A 95 -5.05 6.13 -4.57
C GLN A 95 -3.67 5.48 -4.64
N ASN A 96 -3.02 5.29 -3.50
CA ASN A 96 -1.72 4.61 -3.43
C ASN A 96 -1.83 3.16 -3.90
N GLY A 97 -2.89 2.45 -3.54
CA GLY A 97 -3.17 1.11 -4.03
C GLY A 97 -3.29 1.05 -5.56
N THR A 98 -3.93 2.05 -6.16
CA THR A 98 -4.02 2.17 -7.62
C THR A 98 -2.64 2.40 -8.25
N LEU A 99 -1.80 3.25 -7.65
CA LEU A 99 -0.44 3.48 -8.11
C LEU A 99 0.42 2.21 -8.04
N ILE A 100 0.32 1.47 -6.95
CA ILE A 100 1.01 0.19 -6.77
C ILE A 100 0.60 -0.81 -7.87
N SER A 101 -0.70 -0.94 -8.14
CA SER A 101 -1.21 -1.79 -9.21
C SER A 101 -0.63 -1.41 -10.57
N LYS A 102 -0.62 -0.13 -10.90
CA LYS A 102 -0.06 0.37 -12.16
C LYS A 102 1.43 0.07 -12.30
N LEU A 103 2.21 0.24 -11.24
CA LEU A 103 3.63 -0.09 -11.22
C LEU A 103 3.85 -1.59 -11.40
N SER A 104 3.07 -2.43 -10.74
CA SER A 104 3.11 -3.88 -10.87
C SER A 104 2.79 -4.31 -12.29
N ASP A 105 1.77 -3.75 -12.92
CA ASP A 105 1.36 -4.06 -14.29
C ASP A 105 2.45 -3.66 -15.29
N ARG A 106 3.08 -2.49 -15.11
CA ARG A 106 4.21 -2.06 -15.95
C ARG A 106 5.40 -2.99 -15.82
N THR A 107 5.73 -3.41 -14.61
CA THR A 107 6.82 -4.34 -14.36
C THR A 107 6.55 -5.68 -15.03
N ARG A 108 5.34 -6.21 -14.89
CA ARG A 108 4.92 -7.46 -15.55
C ARG A 108 4.98 -7.35 -17.06
N ALA A 109 4.49 -6.25 -17.64
CA ALA A 109 4.56 -6.02 -19.08
C ALA A 109 6.01 -5.96 -19.58
N ALA A 110 6.89 -5.28 -18.87
CA ALA A 110 8.31 -5.22 -19.20
C ALA A 110 8.98 -6.59 -19.15
N LEU A 111 8.69 -7.40 -18.13
CA LEU A 111 9.18 -8.78 -18.03
C LEU A 111 8.68 -9.64 -19.17
N ASN A 112 7.42 -9.54 -19.54
CA ASN A 112 6.84 -10.29 -20.66
C ASN A 112 7.51 -9.92 -21.98
N VAL A 113 7.83 -8.65 -22.20
CA VAL A 113 8.56 -8.21 -23.39
C VAL A 113 9.96 -8.81 -23.41
N LEU A 114 10.68 -8.79 -22.30
CA LEU A 114 12.01 -9.37 -22.19
C LEU A 114 11.99 -10.89 -22.44
N GLN A 115 11.03 -11.60 -21.84
CA GLN A 115 10.86 -13.04 -22.06
C GLN A 115 10.53 -13.35 -23.51
N GLY A 116 9.63 -12.62 -24.13
CA GLY A 116 9.29 -12.76 -25.54
C GLY A 116 10.49 -12.52 -26.45
N THR A 117 11.35 -11.57 -26.15
CA THR A 117 12.58 -11.31 -26.87
C THR A 117 13.57 -12.46 -26.74
N GLU A 118 13.72 -13.01 -25.54
CA GLU A 118 14.58 -14.18 -25.29
C GLU A 118 14.09 -15.40 -26.05
N GLU A 119 12.80 -15.69 -26.00
CA GLU A 119 12.18 -16.79 -26.73
C GLU A 119 12.40 -16.65 -28.25
N SER A 120 12.23 -15.46 -28.78
CA SER A 120 12.48 -15.17 -30.20
C SER A 120 13.94 -15.42 -30.57
N ALA A 121 14.88 -15.00 -29.74
CA ALA A 121 16.30 -15.21 -29.95
C ALA A 121 16.66 -16.71 -29.96
N VAL A 122 16.09 -17.47 -29.02
CA VAL A 122 16.28 -18.93 -28.96
C VAL A 122 15.71 -19.61 -30.19
N LEU A 123 14.51 -19.22 -30.62
CA LEU A 123 13.89 -19.80 -31.84
C LEU A 123 14.72 -19.53 -33.06
N TYR A 124 15.27 -18.35 -33.23
CA TYR A 124 16.17 -18.04 -34.35
C TYR A 124 17.44 -18.90 -34.33
N SER A 125 18.06 -19.00 -33.17
CA SER A 125 19.24 -19.82 -32.99
C SER A 125 18.97 -21.29 -33.32
N THR A 126 17.87 -21.81 -32.83
CA THR A 126 17.45 -23.18 -33.06
C THR A 126 17.15 -23.42 -34.53
N SER A 127 16.45 -22.53 -35.19
CA SER A 127 16.11 -22.64 -36.60
C SER A 127 17.35 -22.64 -37.49
N GLY A 128 18.38 -21.90 -37.08
CA GLY A 128 19.63 -21.85 -37.85
C GLY A 128 20.46 -23.14 -37.79
N VAL A 129 20.29 -23.89 -36.71
CA VAL A 129 21.12 -25.09 -36.43
C VAL A 129 20.39 -26.40 -36.71
N THR A 130 19.07 -26.40 -36.53
CA THR A 130 18.32 -27.63 -36.44
C THR A 130 17.99 -28.38 -37.72
N PRO A 131 18.02 -27.81 -38.95
CA PRO A 131 17.51 -28.58 -40.09
C PRO A 131 18.04 -29.99 -40.21
N ALA A 132 19.30 -30.18 -39.98
CA ALA A 132 19.91 -31.49 -40.07
C ALA A 132 19.85 -32.27 -38.75
N GLY A 133 20.23 -31.63 -37.66
CA GLY A 133 20.32 -32.29 -36.37
C GLY A 133 18.98 -32.80 -35.85
N ASP A 134 17.99 -32.02 -36.05
CA ASP A 134 16.66 -32.35 -35.59
C ASP A 134 16.08 -33.56 -36.30
N LYS A 135 16.31 -33.64 -37.60
CA LYS A 135 15.90 -34.82 -38.36
C LYS A 135 16.61 -36.09 -37.91
N GLY A 136 17.89 -35.99 -37.64
CA GLY A 136 18.66 -37.11 -37.14
C GLY A 136 18.12 -37.59 -35.79
N SER A 137 17.82 -36.68 -34.95
CA SER A 137 17.25 -36.99 -33.64
C SER A 137 15.90 -37.72 -33.74
N ARG A 138 15.06 -37.32 -34.66
CA ARG A 138 13.79 -38.00 -34.86
C ARG A 138 13.95 -39.42 -35.39
N VAL A 139 14.85 -39.62 -36.26
CA VAL A 139 15.15 -40.95 -36.78
C VAL A 139 15.61 -41.86 -35.67
N ILE A 140 16.50 -41.38 -34.82
CA ILE A 140 16.97 -42.12 -33.64
C ILE A 140 15.84 -42.49 -32.73
N GLY A 141 14.91 -41.54 -32.50
CA GLY A 141 13.76 -41.77 -31.63
C GLY A 141 12.81 -42.85 -32.10
N LYS A 142 12.79 -43.14 -33.39
CA LYS A 142 11.94 -44.20 -33.97
C LYS A 142 12.58 -45.57 -33.91
N ALA A 143 13.82 -45.60 -33.94
CA ALA A 143 14.55 -46.86 -33.84
C ALA A 143 14.45 -47.46 -32.44
#